data_ec853ada80946a27a46c158e482c2eb2
#
_entry.id   ec853ada80946a27a46c158e482c2eb2
#
_cell.length_a   1.000
_cell.length_b   1.000
_cell.length_c   1.000
_cell.angle_alpha   90.00
_cell.angle_beta   90.00
_cell.angle_gamma   90.00
#
_symmetry.space_group_name_H-M   'P 1'
#
loop_
_entity.id
_entity.type
_entity.pdbx_description
1 polymer ?
#
loop_
_entity_poly.entity_id
_entity_poly.type
_entity_poly.pdbx_seq_one_letter_code
_entity_poly.pdbx_strand_id
1 'polypeptide(L)'
;DRLADQAILDLARADVEFIDVGKKPGFPTPQEMINTLLVHLGSQGLNVVRLKGGDPYVFGRGGEEAQALIDAEVPFDVVPGISSAVGVPAAAGIPVTHRNVSVGFTVVTGHREKGGATSINWEALAQVGGTIVVLMGVSERAEIATRLMSGGLASDTPVAAIRYGTRPEQTTIRTTLGELADAPLESPSTIVIGQVAAFDFSPTAGTSAWARKAGHASLD
;
A
#
# COMPACT_ATOMS: atom_id res chain seq x y z
N ASP A 1 -5.32 -12.87 -0.07
CA ASP A 1 -4.67 -11.95 -1.03
C ASP A 1 -3.14 -12.05 -0.91
N ARG A 2 -2.42 -11.74 -1.99
CA ARG A 2 -0.96 -11.99 -2.12
C ARG A 2 -0.10 -11.32 -1.04
N LEU A 3 -0.52 -10.17 -0.52
CA LEU A 3 0.26 -9.40 0.45
C LEU A 3 -0.15 -9.64 1.91
N ALA A 4 -1.11 -10.52 2.18
CA ALA A 4 -1.42 -10.93 3.54
C ALA A 4 -0.23 -11.72 4.13
N ASP A 5 0.12 -11.43 5.38
CA ASP A 5 1.17 -12.13 6.08
C ASP A 5 0.67 -13.51 6.59
N GLN A 6 1.56 -14.52 6.59
CA GLN A 6 1.22 -15.86 7.09
C GLN A 6 0.79 -15.82 8.54
N ALA A 7 1.42 -15.00 9.38
CA ALA A 7 1.07 -14.86 10.78
C ALA A 7 -0.40 -14.42 11.00
N ILE A 8 -1.00 -13.70 10.04
CA ILE A 8 -2.42 -13.34 10.09
C ILE A 8 -3.29 -14.54 9.70
N LEU A 9 -2.86 -15.34 8.72
CA LEU A 9 -3.59 -16.55 8.34
C LEU A 9 -3.58 -17.59 9.47
N ASP A 10 -2.50 -17.65 10.25
CA ASP A 10 -2.37 -18.56 11.38
C ASP A 10 -3.32 -18.24 12.56
N LEU A 11 -3.93 -17.04 12.58
CA LEU A 11 -4.98 -16.65 13.53
C LEU A 11 -6.35 -17.23 13.17
N ALA A 12 -6.49 -17.80 11.99
CA ALA A 12 -7.77 -18.38 11.58
C ALA A 12 -8.10 -19.65 12.37
N ARG A 13 -9.37 -19.95 12.49
CA ARG A 13 -9.84 -21.19 13.12
C ARG A 13 -9.32 -22.42 12.36
N ALA A 14 -9.12 -23.52 13.07
CA ALA A 14 -8.57 -24.75 12.50
C ALA A 14 -9.47 -25.40 11.41
N ASP A 15 -10.77 -25.07 11.40
CA ASP A 15 -11.75 -25.59 10.45
C ASP A 15 -12.03 -24.64 9.27
N VAL A 16 -11.23 -23.58 9.09
CA VAL A 16 -11.41 -22.63 7.99
C VAL A 16 -10.90 -23.22 6.67
N GLU A 17 -11.66 -23.02 5.61
CA GLU A 17 -11.21 -23.28 4.25
C GLU A 17 -10.51 -22.03 3.68
N PHE A 18 -9.28 -22.18 3.20
CA PHE A 18 -8.53 -21.10 2.57
C PHE A 18 -8.66 -21.17 1.05
N ILE A 19 -9.14 -20.09 0.44
CA ILE A 19 -9.23 -19.93 -1.01
C ILE A 19 -8.24 -18.84 -1.42
N ASP A 20 -7.15 -19.21 -2.10
CA ASP A 20 -6.16 -18.25 -2.60
C ASP A 20 -6.67 -17.57 -3.88
N VAL A 21 -6.97 -16.27 -3.77
CA VAL A 21 -7.35 -15.40 -4.90
C VAL A 21 -6.25 -14.40 -5.25
N GLY A 22 -5.04 -14.61 -4.73
CA GLY A 22 -3.88 -13.76 -5.01
C GLY A 22 -3.50 -13.79 -6.49
N LYS A 23 -3.19 -12.62 -7.05
CA LYS A 23 -2.72 -12.50 -8.44
C LYS A 23 -1.30 -13.02 -8.55
N LYS A 24 -1.10 -14.14 -9.22
CA LYS A 24 0.24 -14.68 -9.54
C LYS A 24 0.76 -14.05 -10.83
N PRO A 25 2.07 -13.76 -10.95
CA PRO A 25 2.65 -13.35 -12.22
C PRO A 25 2.33 -14.37 -13.32
N GLY A 26 1.78 -13.90 -14.44
CA GLY A 26 1.37 -14.76 -15.57
C GLY A 26 -0.04 -15.37 -15.48
N PHE A 27 -0.67 -15.38 -14.28
CA PHE A 27 -2.02 -15.90 -14.08
C PHE A 27 -2.81 -14.99 -13.11
N PRO A 28 -3.19 -13.78 -13.56
CA PRO A 28 -3.98 -12.90 -12.73
C PRO A 28 -5.40 -13.46 -12.57
N THR A 29 -5.85 -13.64 -11.33
CA THR A 29 -7.26 -13.90 -11.06
C THR A 29 -8.06 -12.66 -11.44
N PRO A 30 -8.99 -12.74 -12.43
CA PRO A 30 -9.82 -11.61 -12.81
C PRO A 30 -10.65 -11.13 -11.61
N GLN A 31 -10.87 -9.81 -11.49
CA GLN A 31 -11.67 -9.28 -10.38
C GLN A 31 -13.11 -9.81 -10.41
N GLU A 32 -13.68 -9.96 -11.59
CA GLU A 32 -15.01 -10.52 -11.78
C GLU A 32 -15.15 -11.93 -11.19
N MET A 33 -14.08 -12.76 -11.29
CA MET A 33 -14.07 -14.09 -10.69
C MET A 33 -14.07 -14.03 -9.17
N ILE A 34 -13.36 -13.07 -8.58
CA ILE A 34 -13.37 -12.83 -7.12
C ILE A 34 -14.76 -12.38 -6.69
N ASN A 35 -15.36 -11.42 -7.40
CA ASN A 35 -16.70 -10.92 -7.13
C ASN A 35 -17.73 -12.06 -7.20
N THR A 36 -17.69 -12.87 -8.26
CA THR A 36 -18.58 -14.02 -8.44
C THR A 36 -18.42 -15.03 -7.31
N LEU A 37 -17.19 -15.30 -6.88
CA LEU A 37 -16.91 -16.23 -5.77
C LEU A 37 -17.49 -15.70 -4.44
N LEU A 38 -17.30 -14.41 -4.15
CA LEU A 38 -17.83 -13.78 -2.93
C LEU A 38 -19.36 -13.84 -2.89
N VAL A 39 -20.02 -13.51 -4.00
CA VAL A 39 -21.47 -13.58 -4.14
C VAL A 39 -21.94 -15.03 -3.99
N HIS A 40 -21.30 -15.98 -4.67
CA HIS A 40 -21.67 -17.39 -4.61
C HIS A 40 -21.62 -17.93 -3.16
N LEU A 41 -20.50 -17.74 -2.47
CA LEU A 41 -20.33 -18.24 -1.10
C LEU A 41 -21.26 -17.52 -0.12
N GLY A 42 -21.42 -16.21 -0.24
CA GLY A 42 -22.30 -15.41 0.63
C GLY A 42 -23.77 -15.77 0.44
N SER A 43 -24.23 -16.03 -0.78
CA SER A 43 -25.61 -16.47 -1.08
C SER A 43 -25.95 -17.83 -0.53
N GLN A 44 -24.94 -18.67 -0.24
CA GLN A 44 -25.12 -19.94 0.44
C GLN A 44 -25.22 -19.79 1.96
N GLY A 45 -25.14 -18.57 2.50
CA GLY A 45 -25.16 -18.31 3.95
C GLY A 45 -23.86 -18.65 4.65
N LEU A 46 -22.77 -18.83 3.93
CA LEU A 46 -21.45 -19.07 4.51
C LEU A 46 -20.87 -17.79 5.11
N ASN A 47 -20.15 -17.93 6.22
CA ASN A 47 -19.41 -16.84 6.82
C ASN A 47 -18.07 -16.67 6.08
N VAL A 48 -17.98 -15.67 5.21
CA VAL A 48 -16.84 -15.45 4.32
C VAL A 48 -16.01 -14.26 4.79
N VAL A 49 -14.72 -14.47 4.99
CA VAL A 49 -13.76 -13.40 5.28
C VAL A 49 -12.90 -13.12 4.06
N ARG A 50 -13.08 -11.96 3.44
CA ARG A 50 -12.22 -11.47 2.35
C ARG A 50 -11.02 -10.72 2.95
N LEU A 51 -9.93 -11.45 3.21
CA LEU A 51 -8.71 -10.86 3.78
C LEU A 51 -7.94 -10.07 2.72
N LYS A 52 -7.59 -8.81 3.05
CA LYS A 52 -6.88 -7.87 2.17
C LYS A 52 -5.69 -7.26 2.91
N GLY A 53 -4.66 -6.84 2.19
CA GLY A 53 -3.56 -6.06 2.75
C GLY A 53 -3.94 -4.57 2.81
N GLY A 54 -3.73 -3.91 3.96
CA GLY A 54 -4.07 -2.52 4.16
C GLY A 54 -5.57 -2.26 4.32
N ASP A 55 -6.05 -1.12 3.84
CA ASP A 55 -7.47 -0.77 3.87
C ASP A 55 -8.18 -1.32 2.61
N PRO A 56 -9.35 -1.97 2.75
CA PRO A 56 -10.08 -2.56 1.61
C PRO A 56 -10.46 -1.55 0.53
N TYR A 57 -10.72 -0.31 0.89
CA TYR A 57 -11.17 0.74 -0.03
C TYR A 57 -10.05 1.62 -0.58
N VAL A 58 -8.81 1.45 -0.11
CA VAL A 58 -7.67 2.21 -0.62
C VAL A 58 -6.85 1.37 -1.59
N PHE A 59 -7.07 1.54 -2.88
CA PHE A 59 -6.43 0.78 -3.98
C PHE A 59 -6.53 -0.75 -3.85
N GLY A 60 -7.49 -1.22 -3.04
CA GLY A 60 -7.73 -2.64 -2.77
C GLY A 60 -8.88 -3.24 -3.56
N ARG A 61 -9.55 -2.47 -4.41
CA ARG A 61 -10.73 -2.87 -5.19
C ARG A 61 -11.91 -3.37 -4.34
N GLY A 62 -11.93 -3.05 -3.03
CA GLY A 62 -13.01 -3.42 -2.13
C GLY A 62 -14.35 -2.79 -2.50
N GLY A 63 -14.34 -1.61 -3.14
CA GLY A 63 -15.56 -0.98 -3.65
C GLY A 63 -16.25 -1.81 -4.74
N GLU A 64 -15.48 -2.43 -5.64
CA GLU A 64 -16.02 -3.32 -6.68
C GLU A 64 -16.56 -4.64 -6.09
N GLU A 65 -15.89 -5.17 -5.07
CA GLU A 65 -16.34 -6.34 -4.33
C GLU A 65 -17.63 -6.04 -3.56
N ALA A 66 -17.69 -4.89 -2.88
CA ALA A 66 -18.88 -4.42 -2.17
C ALA A 66 -20.08 -4.21 -3.11
N GLN A 67 -19.86 -3.57 -4.27
CA GLN A 67 -20.91 -3.35 -5.26
C GLN A 67 -21.52 -4.66 -5.75
N ALA A 68 -20.69 -5.65 -6.03
CA ALA A 68 -21.17 -6.97 -6.46
C ALA A 68 -22.04 -7.67 -5.40
N LEU A 69 -21.68 -7.51 -4.11
CA LEU A 69 -22.47 -8.05 -3.00
C LEU A 69 -23.79 -7.31 -2.82
N ILE A 70 -23.79 -5.98 -2.97
CA ILE A 70 -25.02 -5.15 -2.93
C ILE A 70 -25.98 -5.58 -4.06
N ASP A 71 -25.46 -5.68 -5.28
CA ASP A 71 -26.27 -6.05 -6.46
C ASP A 71 -26.89 -7.45 -6.33
N ALA A 72 -26.25 -8.33 -5.55
CA ALA A 72 -26.73 -9.68 -5.25
C ALA A 72 -27.51 -9.79 -3.93
N GLU A 73 -27.78 -8.69 -3.23
CA GLU A 73 -28.46 -8.64 -1.93
C GLU A 73 -27.78 -9.50 -0.85
N VAL A 74 -26.46 -9.69 -0.93
CA VAL A 74 -25.67 -10.40 0.07
C VAL A 74 -25.20 -9.42 1.15
N PRO A 75 -25.57 -9.62 2.43
CA PRO A 75 -25.13 -8.74 3.51
C PRO A 75 -23.62 -8.86 3.74
N PHE A 76 -22.97 -7.73 4.03
CA PHE A 76 -21.55 -7.69 4.34
C PHE A 76 -21.21 -6.50 5.25
N ASP A 77 -20.08 -6.62 5.93
CA ASP A 77 -19.44 -5.53 6.68
C ASP A 77 -18.03 -5.29 6.14
N VAL A 78 -17.55 -4.06 6.26
CA VAL A 78 -16.17 -3.69 5.91
C VAL A 78 -15.43 -3.26 7.18
N VAL A 79 -14.37 -3.99 7.50
CA VAL A 79 -13.47 -3.63 8.60
C VAL A 79 -12.37 -2.74 8.02
N PRO A 80 -12.28 -1.46 8.43
CA PRO A 80 -11.20 -0.58 8.00
C PRO A 80 -9.82 -1.10 8.41
N GLY A 81 -8.85 -0.86 7.58
CA GLY A 81 -7.46 -1.21 7.83
C GLY A 81 -6.51 -0.03 7.70
N ILE A 82 -5.26 -0.21 8.10
CA ILE A 82 -4.23 0.82 7.92
C ILE A 82 -3.68 0.68 6.50
N SER A 83 -3.97 1.67 5.65
CA SER A 83 -3.42 1.72 4.30
C SER A 83 -1.89 1.74 4.33
N SER A 84 -1.25 1.03 3.40
CA SER A 84 0.20 1.09 3.18
C SER A 84 0.69 2.51 2.87
N ALA A 85 -0.18 3.40 2.41
CA ALA A 85 0.15 4.80 2.19
C ALA A 85 0.56 5.55 3.46
N VAL A 86 0.09 5.12 4.63
CA VAL A 86 0.44 5.71 5.93
C VAL A 86 1.20 4.73 6.82
N GLY A 87 0.82 3.47 6.84
CA GLY A 87 1.44 2.46 7.70
C GLY A 87 2.90 2.16 7.34
N VAL A 88 3.21 2.07 6.06
CA VAL A 88 4.57 1.77 5.58
C VAL A 88 5.55 2.93 5.84
N PRO A 89 5.23 4.19 5.48
CA PRO A 89 6.09 5.31 5.87
C PRO A 89 6.31 5.42 7.39
N ALA A 90 5.25 5.26 8.18
CA ALA A 90 5.34 5.31 9.64
C ALA A 90 6.28 4.23 10.20
N ALA A 91 6.21 2.99 9.68
CA ALA A 91 7.12 1.91 10.06
C ALA A 91 8.58 2.18 9.66
N ALA A 92 8.81 3.03 8.65
CA ALA A 92 10.13 3.50 8.23
C ALA A 92 10.57 4.81 8.90
N GLY A 93 9.85 5.28 9.93
CA GLY A 93 10.16 6.52 10.65
C GLY A 93 9.93 7.78 9.80
N ILE A 94 9.08 7.71 8.78
CA ILE A 94 8.78 8.82 7.87
C ILE A 94 7.35 9.29 8.12
N PRO A 95 7.14 10.49 8.70
CA PRO A 95 5.80 11.06 8.83
C PRO A 95 5.33 11.57 7.47
N VAL A 96 4.14 11.19 7.01
CA VAL A 96 3.59 11.70 5.73
C VAL A 96 3.16 13.18 5.83
N THR A 97 2.99 13.71 7.03
CA THR A 97 2.79 15.12 7.32
C THR A 97 3.70 15.58 8.45
N HIS A 98 4.16 16.83 8.41
CA HIS A 98 4.95 17.43 9.49
C HIS A 98 4.72 18.94 9.51
N ARG A 99 4.45 19.49 10.70
CA ARG A 99 4.24 20.94 10.85
C ARG A 99 5.44 21.72 10.29
N ASN A 100 5.17 22.76 9.52
CA ASN A 100 6.15 23.63 8.85
C ASN A 100 6.94 22.96 7.69
N VAL A 101 6.66 21.69 7.35
CA VAL A 101 7.34 20.97 6.25
C VAL A 101 6.32 20.49 5.23
N SER A 102 5.29 19.78 5.65
CA SER A 102 4.26 19.24 4.79
C SER A 102 2.92 19.24 5.51
N VAL A 103 2.02 20.12 5.12
CA VAL A 103 0.69 20.32 5.74
C VAL A 103 -0.36 19.32 5.25
N GLY A 104 -0.03 18.56 4.20
CA GLY A 104 -0.93 17.58 3.62
C GLY A 104 -0.15 16.56 2.80
N PHE A 105 -0.84 15.48 2.43
CA PHE A 105 -0.26 14.48 1.53
C PHE A 105 -1.31 13.98 0.55
N THR A 106 -0.85 13.60 -0.63
CA THR A 106 -1.69 13.01 -1.69
C THR A 106 -1.23 11.59 -1.94
N VAL A 107 -2.19 10.66 -1.97
CA VAL A 107 -1.93 9.25 -2.26
C VAL A 107 -2.40 8.92 -3.66
N VAL A 108 -1.53 8.32 -4.46
CA VAL A 108 -1.81 7.97 -5.85
C VAL A 108 -1.32 6.55 -6.17
N THR A 109 -1.91 5.96 -7.21
CA THR A 109 -1.37 4.74 -7.82
C THR A 109 -0.46 5.07 -8.98
N GLY A 110 0.73 4.45 -9.04
CA GLY A 110 1.60 4.53 -10.21
C GLY A 110 1.18 3.57 -11.34
N HIS A 111 0.27 2.64 -11.04
CA HIS A 111 -0.17 1.65 -12.02
C HIS A 111 -1.05 2.29 -13.10
N ARG A 112 -0.72 2.02 -14.37
CA ARG A 112 -1.55 2.40 -15.51
C ARG A 112 -2.61 1.34 -15.77
N GLU A 113 -3.85 1.72 -15.83
CA GLU A 113 -4.89 0.87 -16.39
C GLU A 113 -4.68 0.75 -17.91
N LYS A 114 -4.61 -0.47 -18.41
CA LYS A 114 -4.55 -0.70 -19.85
C LYS A 114 -5.84 -0.21 -20.50
N GLY A 115 -5.74 0.87 -21.27
CA GLY A 115 -6.87 1.48 -21.97
C GLY A 115 -7.73 2.43 -21.13
N GLY A 116 -7.32 2.75 -19.89
CA GLY A 116 -8.04 3.64 -18.99
C GLY A 116 -7.94 5.11 -19.39
N ALA A 117 -9.08 5.81 -19.37
CA ALA A 117 -9.20 7.25 -19.67
C ALA A 117 -8.67 8.14 -18.54
N THR A 118 -8.41 7.61 -17.36
CA THR A 118 -7.99 8.34 -16.17
C THR A 118 -6.51 8.13 -15.91
N SER A 119 -5.69 9.01 -16.46
CA SER A 119 -4.27 9.13 -16.06
C SER A 119 -4.14 10.24 -15.00
N ILE A 120 -3.24 10.03 -14.03
CA ILE A 120 -2.90 11.07 -13.06
C ILE A 120 -2.20 12.20 -13.81
N ASN A 121 -2.65 13.44 -13.57
CA ASN A 121 -1.93 14.63 -14.01
C ASN A 121 -0.79 14.90 -13.02
N TRP A 122 0.38 14.29 -13.28
CA TRP A 122 1.56 14.39 -12.43
C TRP A 122 2.11 15.82 -12.37
N GLU A 123 2.01 16.56 -13.44
CA GLU A 123 2.45 17.96 -13.52
C GLU A 123 1.59 18.84 -12.59
N ALA A 124 0.29 18.67 -12.60
CA ALA A 124 -0.59 19.38 -11.70
C ALA A 124 -0.38 18.91 -10.24
N LEU A 125 -0.14 17.63 -10.02
CA LEU A 125 0.14 17.09 -8.68
C LEU A 125 1.40 17.70 -8.07
N ALA A 126 2.43 17.93 -8.88
CA ALA A 126 3.66 18.62 -8.45
C ALA A 126 3.40 20.02 -7.89
N GLN A 127 2.36 20.70 -8.39
CA GLN A 127 1.97 22.07 -7.98
C GLN A 127 1.09 22.11 -6.73
N VAL A 128 0.45 21.01 -6.34
CA VAL A 128 -0.39 20.94 -5.13
C VAL A 128 0.45 21.17 -3.87
N GLY A 129 1.71 20.75 -3.90
CA GLY A 129 2.59 20.81 -2.73
C GLY A 129 2.33 19.66 -1.73
N GLY A 130 3.11 19.68 -0.65
CA GLY A 130 3.03 18.63 0.38
C GLY A 130 3.79 17.36 0.00
N THR A 131 3.34 16.23 0.55
CA THR A 131 3.95 14.92 0.33
C THR A 131 3.16 14.12 -0.70
N ILE A 132 3.85 13.47 -1.62
CA ILE A 132 3.23 12.54 -2.56
C ILE A 132 3.61 11.11 -2.15
N VAL A 133 2.59 10.27 -1.94
CA VAL A 133 2.78 8.84 -1.66
C VAL A 133 2.29 8.03 -2.85
N VAL A 134 3.21 7.32 -3.50
CA VAL A 134 2.90 6.52 -4.69
C VAL A 134 2.89 5.03 -4.32
N LEU A 135 1.74 4.40 -4.52
CA LEU A 135 1.59 2.95 -4.43
C LEU A 135 1.69 2.33 -5.82
N MET A 136 2.24 1.12 -5.94
CA MET A 136 2.35 0.40 -7.21
C MET A 136 3.10 1.17 -8.32
N GLY A 137 4.06 2.04 -7.94
CA GLY A 137 4.74 2.95 -8.86
C GLY A 137 6.13 2.51 -9.31
N VAL A 138 6.63 1.35 -8.89
CA VAL A 138 8.03 0.94 -9.13
C VAL A 138 8.36 0.83 -10.62
N SER A 139 7.48 0.23 -11.43
CA SER A 139 7.67 0.10 -12.89
C SER A 139 7.64 1.43 -13.63
N GLU A 140 6.86 2.39 -13.12
CA GLU A 140 6.62 3.68 -13.76
C GLU A 140 7.48 4.81 -13.17
N ARG A 141 8.41 4.48 -12.25
CA ARG A 141 9.16 5.47 -11.47
C ARG A 141 9.90 6.52 -12.31
N ALA A 142 10.44 6.11 -13.46
CA ALA A 142 11.17 7.00 -14.37
C ALA A 142 10.23 8.06 -14.97
N GLU A 143 9.06 7.64 -15.45
CA GLU A 143 8.06 8.57 -16.00
C GLU A 143 7.47 9.45 -14.89
N ILE A 144 7.16 8.88 -13.73
CA ILE A 144 6.67 9.64 -12.58
C ILE A 144 7.65 10.76 -12.21
N ALA A 145 8.95 10.43 -12.08
CA ALA A 145 10.00 11.42 -11.79
C ALA A 145 10.05 12.52 -12.85
N THR A 146 10.11 12.15 -14.13
CA THR A 146 10.17 13.09 -15.24
C THR A 146 8.99 14.04 -15.23
N ARG A 147 7.78 13.54 -15.06
CA ARG A 147 6.55 14.34 -15.09
C ARG A 147 6.40 15.23 -13.87
N LEU A 148 6.78 14.76 -12.67
CA LEU A 148 6.79 15.60 -11.47
C LEU A 148 7.80 16.73 -11.58
N MET A 149 9.00 16.48 -12.13
CA MET A 149 9.99 17.53 -12.40
C MET A 149 9.48 18.52 -13.46
N SER A 150 8.83 18.03 -14.52
CA SER A 150 8.20 18.89 -15.51
C SER A 150 7.09 19.78 -14.92
N GLY A 151 6.43 19.32 -13.86
CA GLY A 151 5.44 20.08 -13.09
C GLY A 151 6.03 21.08 -12.10
N GLY A 152 7.37 21.09 -11.94
CA GLY A 152 8.09 22.08 -11.13
C GLY A 152 8.71 21.56 -9.83
N LEU A 153 8.65 20.27 -9.53
CA LEU A 153 9.42 19.72 -8.40
C LEU A 153 10.91 19.71 -8.74
N ALA A 154 11.72 20.13 -7.78
CA ALA A 154 13.17 20.15 -7.94
C ALA A 154 13.75 18.73 -8.00
N SER A 155 14.82 18.54 -8.79
CA SER A 155 15.47 17.22 -8.94
C SER A 155 16.07 16.68 -7.64
N ASP A 156 16.44 17.57 -6.71
CA ASP A 156 16.94 17.25 -5.38
C ASP A 156 15.83 16.99 -4.34
N THR A 157 14.55 17.01 -4.75
CA THR A 157 13.43 16.65 -3.85
C THR A 157 13.66 15.26 -3.27
N PRO A 158 13.66 15.13 -1.93
CA PRO A 158 13.89 13.84 -1.28
C PRO A 158 12.85 12.79 -1.64
N VAL A 159 13.31 11.56 -1.82
CA VAL A 159 12.48 10.38 -2.08
C VAL A 159 12.90 9.25 -1.15
N ALA A 160 11.92 8.55 -0.59
CA ALA A 160 12.14 7.30 0.13
C ALA A 160 11.25 6.21 -0.47
N ALA A 161 11.85 5.08 -0.81
CA ALA A 161 11.14 3.89 -1.27
C ALA A 161 11.27 2.78 -0.23
N ILE A 162 10.15 2.35 0.32
CA ILE A 162 10.08 1.37 1.39
C ILE A 162 9.52 0.07 0.82
N ARG A 163 10.35 -0.98 0.79
CA ARG A 163 9.98 -2.32 0.36
C ARG A 163 9.60 -3.17 1.56
N TYR A 164 8.60 -4.02 1.42
CA TYR A 164 8.09 -4.92 2.46
C TYR A 164 7.82 -4.21 3.79
N GLY A 165 7.31 -2.97 3.73
CA GLY A 165 7.04 -2.18 4.92
C GLY A 165 6.20 -2.93 5.95
N THR A 166 6.53 -2.76 7.23
CA THR A 166 5.96 -3.44 8.40
C THR A 166 6.34 -4.91 8.57
N ARG A 167 7.17 -5.47 7.69
CA ARG A 167 7.67 -6.85 7.76
C ARG A 167 9.12 -6.90 8.25
N PRO A 168 9.59 -8.06 8.73
CA PRO A 168 11.00 -8.23 9.12
C PRO A 168 11.99 -7.91 8.00
N GLU A 169 11.59 -8.15 6.74
CA GLU A 169 12.42 -7.91 5.54
C GLU A 169 12.34 -6.46 5.04
N GLN A 170 11.74 -5.55 5.81
CA GLN A 170 11.62 -4.15 5.41
C GLN A 170 12.99 -3.56 5.07
N THR A 171 13.08 -2.95 3.89
CA THR A 171 14.22 -2.15 3.46
C THR A 171 13.77 -0.77 3.00
N THR A 172 14.61 0.24 3.22
CA THR A 172 14.34 1.61 2.80
C THR A 172 15.49 2.11 1.95
N ILE A 173 15.20 2.53 0.73
CA ILE A 173 16.13 3.22 -0.16
C ILE A 173 15.78 4.69 -0.13
N ARG A 174 16.77 5.54 0.17
CA ARG A 174 16.66 7.00 0.14
C ARG A 174 17.42 7.53 -1.07
N THR A 175 16.81 8.42 -1.82
CA THR A 175 17.33 8.99 -3.05
C THR A 175 16.73 10.38 -3.29
N THR A 176 16.94 10.94 -4.45
CA THR A 176 16.29 12.17 -4.91
C THR A 176 15.35 11.90 -6.08
N LEU A 177 14.50 12.86 -6.38
CA LEU A 177 13.57 12.74 -7.50
C LEU A 177 14.30 12.58 -8.85
N GLY A 178 15.44 13.29 -9.01
CA GLY A 178 16.27 13.19 -10.22
C GLY A 178 16.96 11.83 -10.40
N GLU A 179 17.24 11.13 -9.30
CA GLU A 179 17.88 9.81 -9.30
C GLU A 179 16.88 8.65 -9.23
N LEU A 180 15.59 8.94 -9.04
CA LEU A 180 14.56 7.92 -8.83
C LEU A 180 14.46 6.92 -9.99
N ALA A 181 14.71 7.36 -11.21
CA ALA A 181 14.65 6.51 -12.40
C ALA A 181 15.65 5.33 -12.31
N ASP A 182 16.85 5.61 -11.84
CA ASP A 182 17.98 4.67 -11.78
C ASP A 182 18.09 3.97 -10.43
N ALA A 183 17.28 4.37 -9.45
CA ALA A 183 17.31 3.76 -8.13
C ALA A 183 16.93 2.27 -8.19
N PRO A 184 17.65 1.38 -7.44
CA PRO A 184 17.46 -0.08 -7.49
C PRO A 184 16.20 -0.51 -6.72
N LEU A 185 15.05 -0.01 -7.14
CA LEU A 185 13.77 -0.31 -6.50
C LEU A 185 13.16 -1.61 -6.99
N GLU A 186 12.63 -2.36 -6.06
CA GLU A 186 11.90 -3.60 -6.33
C GLU A 186 10.49 -3.56 -5.74
N SER A 187 9.58 -4.27 -6.39
CA SER A 187 8.19 -4.45 -5.89
C SER A 187 8.12 -5.56 -4.82
N PRO A 188 7.22 -5.43 -3.85
CA PRO A 188 6.31 -4.30 -3.60
C PRO A 188 7.00 -3.18 -2.83
N SER A 189 6.84 -1.93 -3.26
CA SER A 189 7.36 -0.76 -2.53
C SER A 189 6.33 0.36 -2.48
N THR A 190 6.35 1.11 -1.37
CA THR A 190 5.69 2.41 -1.21
C THR A 190 6.73 3.50 -1.43
N ILE A 191 6.47 4.44 -2.33
CA ILE A 191 7.38 5.54 -2.64
C ILE A 191 6.82 6.81 -2.02
N VAL A 192 7.62 7.50 -1.20
CA VAL A 192 7.30 8.78 -0.55
C VAL A 192 8.17 9.85 -1.19
N ILE A 193 7.55 10.90 -1.72
CA ILE A 193 8.22 12.01 -2.41
C ILE A 193 7.89 13.31 -1.69
N GLY A 194 8.90 14.09 -1.35
CA GLY A 194 8.77 15.37 -0.67
C GLY A 194 9.72 15.49 0.51
N GLN A 195 9.76 16.67 1.16
CA GLN A 195 10.75 17.00 2.19
C GLN A 195 10.71 16.05 3.39
N VAL A 196 9.55 15.48 3.71
CA VAL A 196 9.42 14.51 4.82
C VAL A 196 10.15 13.20 4.56
N ALA A 197 10.42 12.86 3.29
CA ALA A 197 11.17 11.66 2.93
C ALA A 197 12.65 11.69 3.39
N ALA A 198 13.16 12.87 3.74
CA ALA A 198 14.48 13.04 4.33
C ALA A 198 14.51 12.68 5.83
N PHE A 199 13.35 12.63 6.51
CA PHE A 199 13.31 12.32 7.94
C PHE A 199 13.52 10.83 8.20
N ASP A 200 14.19 10.55 9.31
CA ASP A 200 14.33 9.22 9.86
C ASP A 200 14.09 9.28 11.37
N PHE A 201 12.83 9.03 11.74
CA PHE A 201 12.41 8.92 13.14
C PHE A 201 12.30 7.45 13.57
N SER A 202 12.99 6.56 12.87
CA SER A 202 13.06 5.15 13.26
C SER A 202 13.69 5.04 14.65
N PRO A 203 13.11 4.25 15.57
CA PRO A 203 13.75 3.98 16.84
C PRO A 203 15.14 3.38 16.60
N THR A 204 16.17 3.91 17.26
CA THR A 204 17.50 3.31 17.21
C THR A 204 17.41 1.86 17.69
N ALA A 205 18.10 0.95 17.02
CA ALA A 205 18.09 -0.47 17.36
C ALA A 205 18.35 -0.65 18.87
N GLY A 206 17.44 -1.31 19.58
CA GLY A 206 17.48 -1.52 21.03
C GLY A 206 16.77 -0.46 21.88
N THR A 207 16.30 0.67 21.31
CA THR A 207 15.57 1.72 22.07
C THR A 207 14.05 1.61 21.96
N SER A 208 13.53 0.82 21.05
CA SER A 208 12.10 0.61 20.91
C SER A 208 11.50 -0.03 22.16
N ALA A 209 10.62 0.71 22.84
CA ALA A 209 9.89 0.21 24.02
C ALA A 209 9.00 -1.00 23.68
N TRP A 210 8.59 -1.15 22.41
CA TRP A 210 7.83 -2.28 21.90
C TRP A 210 8.68 -3.53 21.70
N ALA A 211 9.87 -3.42 21.14
CA ALA A 211 10.78 -4.54 20.95
C ALA A 211 11.19 -5.19 22.28
N ARG A 212 11.26 -4.39 23.37
CA ARG A 212 11.56 -4.89 24.72
C ARG A 212 10.40 -5.66 25.36
N LYS A 213 9.15 -5.37 25.01
CA LYS A 213 7.98 -6.06 25.56
C LYS A 213 7.62 -7.33 24.76
N ALA A 214 7.86 -7.36 23.48
CA ALA A 214 7.56 -8.52 22.64
C ALA A 214 8.44 -9.76 22.96
N GLY A 215 9.63 -9.56 23.57
CA GLY A 215 10.48 -10.67 24.02
C GLY A 215 10.07 -11.30 25.36
N HIS A 216 8.99 -10.85 26.00
CA HIS A 216 8.56 -11.32 27.33
C HIS A 216 7.08 -11.75 27.40
N ALA A 217 6.39 -11.81 26.28
CA ALA A 217 5.05 -12.40 26.23
C ALA A 217 5.15 -13.84 25.74
N SER A 218 5.68 -14.74 26.57
CA SER A 218 5.26 -16.14 26.54
C SER A 218 3.80 -16.13 27.01
N LEU A 219 2.90 -16.49 26.15
CA LEU A 219 1.52 -16.82 26.49
C LEU A 219 1.56 -18.13 27.29
N ASP A 220 1.49 -18.03 28.62
CA ASP A 220 1.10 -19.13 29.49
C ASP A 220 -0.41 -19.37 29.39
#